data_be273c393a6efdde0b84656eb2596da6
#
_entry.id   be273c393a6efdde0b84656eb2596da6
#
_cell.length_a   1.000
_cell.length_b   1.000
_cell.length_c   1.000
_cell.angle_alpha   90.00
_cell.angle_beta   90.00
_cell.angle_gamma   90.00
#
_symmetry.space_group_name_H-M   'P 1'
#
loop_
_entity.id
_entity.type
_entity.pdbx_description
1 polymer ?
#
loop_
_entity_poly.entity_id
_entity_poly.type
_entity_poly.pdbx_seq_one_letter_code
_entity_poly.pdbx_strand_id
1 'polypeptide(L)'
;MRRYGHIGWRMVAIAAFIGTAALAVVLTRAPGSTVAALSSEFSGPACAASGLEAWLGAAATDRAGTGLSHGGGTYYTLEFTNVSDRTCRLYGYPEVSAYQASPVTGQDPVAGSRIGGAAVRDTSVRPKPVMLAPGATAHAVLQVVITASTQPAGCTRVTADELGITLPAQGRPAFVPAHIALCSAKGSVSLSVQAIQARPGIPGHPRVP
;
A
#
# COMPACT_ATOMS: atom_id res chain seq x y z
N MET A 1 67.23 38.00 -24.92
CA MET A 1 68.00 39.15 -24.33
C MET A 1 67.82 39.11 -22.85
N ARG A 2 68.96 38.97 -22.11
CA ARG A 2 69.34 39.56 -20.84
C ARG A 2 68.36 39.47 -19.67
N ARG A 3 68.74 39.22 -18.43
CA ARG A 3 69.97 38.80 -17.70
C ARG A 3 69.51 38.51 -16.28
N TYR A 4 70.01 37.43 -15.68
CA TYR A 4 70.77 37.34 -14.43
C TYR A 4 70.39 38.22 -13.22
N GLY A 5 70.23 37.54 -12.06
CA GLY A 5 70.33 38.14 -10.76
C GLY A 5 70.42 37.07 -9.66
N HIS A 6 71.64 36.75 -9.31
CA HIS A 6 72.06 35.88 -8.18
C HIS A 6 72.00 36.62 -6.83
N ILE A 7 72.28 35.80 -5.78
CA ILE A 7 72.79 36.20 -4.43
C ILE A 7 71.63 36.29 -3.39
N GLY A 8 71.64 35.62 -2.27
CA GLY A 8 72.72 35.00 -1.54
C GLY A 8 72.27 34.39 -0.22
N TRP A 9 73.04 33.51 0.18
CA TRP A 9 73.25 32.82 1.42
C TRP A 9 72.93 33.55 2.70
N ARG A 10 72.23 32.90 3.65
CA ARG A 10 72.65 32.92 5.07
C ARG A 10 71.95 31.78 5.82
N MET A 11 72.76 30.80 6.23
CA MET A 11 72.47 29.83 7.26
C MET A 11 72.34 30.55 8.62
N VAL A 12 71.27 30.18 9.36
CA VAL A 12 71.32 30.27 10.82
C VAL A 12 70.64 29.00 11.34
N ALA A 13 71.49 28.18 11.92
CA ALA A 13 71.03 27.00 12.70
C ALA A 13 70.78 27.47 14.15
N ILE A 14 69.65 27.20 14.69
CA ILE A 14 69.38 27.16 16.14
C ILE A 14 68.49 26.02 16.50
N ALA A 15 69.08 25.09 17.18
CA ALA A 15 68.74 24.17 18.25
C ALA A 15 67.21 23.88 18.57
N ALA A 16 66.90 22.65 18.48
CA ALA A 16 66.19 21.75 19.37
C ALA A 16 65.34 22.30 20.52
N PHE A 17 64.06 21.98 20.49
CA PHE A 17 63.30 21.63 21.69
C PHE A 17 62.35 20.47 21.36
N ILE A 18 62.65 19.34 21.98
CA ILE A 18 61.81 18.13 22.02
C ILE A 18 60.67 18.43 23.00
N GLY A 19 59.48 18.60 22.48
CA GLY A 19 58.26 18.67 23.26
C GLY A 19 57.30 17.59 22.78
N THR A 20 57.33 16.40 23.42
CA THR A 20 56.35 15.34 23.23
C THR A 20 55.02 15.75 23.83
N ALA A 21 54.17 16.38 23.05
CA ALA A 21 52.76 16.54 23.39
C ALA A 21 52.02 15.30 22.90
N ALA A 22 51.75 14.38 23.82
CA ALA A 22 50.82 13.26 23.59
C ALA A 22 49.42 13.82 23.37
N LEU A 23 49.00 13.89 22.14
CA LEU A 23 47.63 14.23 21.78
C LEU A 23 46.77 13.00 22.06
N ALA A 24 46.14 12.95 23.25
CA ALA A 24 45.10 11.97 23.54
C ALA A 24 43.89 12.26 22.65
N VAL A 25 43.75 11.54 21.54
CA VAL A 25 42.53 11.53 20.74
C VAL A 25 41.47 10.81 21.57
N VAL A 26 40.66 11.58 22.28
CA VAL A 26 39.43 11.09 22.87
C VAL A 26 38.46 10.84 21.70
N LEU A 27 38.39 9.58 21.26
CA LEU A 27 37.32 9.10 20.38
C LEU A 27 36.03 9.14 21.19
N THR A 28 35.33 10.25 21.16
CA THR A 28 33.95 10.33 21.58
C THR A 28 33.13 9.48 20.61
N ARG A 29 32.82 8.26 21.04
CA ARG A 29 31.87 7.37 20.39
C ARG A 29 30.53 8.09 20.43
N ALA A 30 30.10 8.66 19.32
CA ALA A 30 28.77 9.22 19.16
C ALA A 30 27.74 8.09 19.37
N PRO A 31 26.69 8.28 20.19
CA PRO A 31 25.59 7.33 20.28
C PRO A 31 24.70 7.55 19.03
N GLY A 32 25.08 6.93 17.94
CA GLY A 32 24.36 7.02 16.65
C GLY A 32 23.98 5.65 16.14
N SER A 33 23.11 4.94 16.82
CA SER A 33 22.68 3.62 16.29
C SER A 33 21.26 3.19 16.67
N THR A 34 20.44 4.03 17.28
CA THR A 34 19.06 3.63 17.61
C THR A 34 18.05 3.96 16.51
N VAL A 35 18.40 4.83 15.55
CA VAL A 35 17.46 5.19 14.45
C VAL A 35 17.50 4.18 13.31
N ALA A 36 18.62 3.50 13.09
CA ALA A 36 18.75 2.48 12.04
C ALA A 36 18.00 1.17 12.35
N ALA A 37 17.80 0.84 13.63
CA ALA A 37 17.10 -0.37 14.04
C ALA A 37 15.58 -0.30 13.79
N LEU A 38 14.96 0.88 13.93
CA LEU A 38 13.53 1.06 13.68
C LEU A 38 13.18 1.05 12.19
N SER A 39 14.12 1.38 11.32
CA SER A 39 13.90 1.32 9.87
C SER A 39 13.97 -0.10 9.31
N SER A 40 14.61 -1.03 9.98
CA SER A 40 14.76 -2.42 9.52
C SER A 40 13.51 -3.27 9.76
N GLU A 41 12.67 -2.93 10.74
CA GLU A 41 11.43 -3.67 11.00
C GLU A 41 10.40 -3.53 9.85
N PHE A 42 10.52 -2.47 9.04
CA PHE A 42 9.63 -2.25 7.88
C PHE A 42 10.29 -2.57 6.53
N SER A 43 11.47 -3.18 6.52
CA SER A 43 12.29 -3.41 5.32
C SER A 43 12.09 -4.79 4.68
N GLY A 44 10.98 -5.46 4.93
CA GLY A 44 10.67 -6.73 4.26
C GLY A 44 10.42 -6.56 2.76
N PRO A 45 10.65 -7.61 1.94
CA PRO A 45 10.35 -7.61 0.52
C PRO A 45 8.85 -7.37 0.31
N ALA A 46 8.47 -6.72 -0.79
CA ALA A 46 7.07 -6.61 -1.18
C ALA A 46 6.50 -8.02 -1.44
N CYS A 47 5.24 -8.23 -1.09
CA CYS A 47 4.57 -9.48 -1.39
C CYS A 47 4.46 -9.67 -2.91
N ALA A 48 4.86 -10.83 -3.41
CA ALA A 48 4.66 -11.18 -4.81
C ALA A 48 3.19 -11.57 -5.06
N ALA A 49 2.67 -11.28 -6.26
CA ALA A 49 1.30 -11.64 -6.62
C ALA A 49 1.01 -13.14 -6.49
N SER A 50 1.97 -13.97 -6.90
CA SER A 50 1.87 -15.43 -6.80
C SER A 50 1.93 -15.98 -5.39
N GLY A 51 2.35 -15.16 -4.41
CA GLY A 51 2.40 -15.52 -2.99
C GLY A 51 1.23 -14.97 -2.17
N LEU A 52 0.22 -14.39 -2.83
CA LEU A 52 -0.95 -13.84 -2.17
C LEU A 52 -2.22 -14.45 -2.76
N GLU A 53 -3.12 -14.84 -1.88
CA GLU A 53 -4.47 -15.22 -2.23
C GLU A 53 -5.43 -14.11 -1.79
N ALA A 54 -6.32 -13.71 -2.69
CA ALA A 54 -7.29 -12.65 -2.44
C ALA A 54 -8.70 -13.21 -2.44
N TRP A 55 -9.53 -12.75 -1.51
CA TRP A 55 -10.95 -13.08 -1.42
C TRP A 55 -11.82 -11.92 -0.99
N LEU A 56 -13.09 -12.07 -1.24
CA LEU A 56 -14.13 -11.17 -0.77
C LEU A 56 -14.81 -11.79 0.44
N GLY A 57 -14.63 -11.18 1.60
CA GLY A 57 -15.28 -11.56 2.84
C GLY A 57 -16.77 -11.17 2.86
N ALA A 58 -17.44 -11.50 3.96
CA ALA A 58 -18.87 -11.25 4.13
C ALA A 58 -19.23 -9.77 4.02
N ALA A 59 -20.41 -9.51 3.46
CA ALA A 59 -20.97 -8.17 3.41
C ALA A 59 -21.48 -7.71 4.77
N ALA A 60 -21.25 -6.44 5.10
CA ALA A 60 -21.90 -5.76 6.21
C ALA A 60 -22.61 -4.53 5.66
N THR A 61 -23.86 -4.33 6.04
CA THR A 61 -24.60 -3.13 5.68
C THR A 61 -24.57 -2.13 6.82
N ASP A 62 -24.21 -0.89 6.52
CA ASP A 62 -24.39 0.19 7.46
C ASP A 62 -25.86 0.66 7.43
N ARG A 63 -26.50 0.68 8.61
CA ARG A 63 -27.79 1.34 8.75
C ARG A 63 -27.54 2.84 8.72
N ALA A 64 -28.22 3.53 7.81
CA ALA A 64 -28.21 4.99 7.76
C ALA A 64 -28.46 5.54 9.17
N GLY A 65 -27.45 6.21 9.76
CA GLY A 65 -27.57 6.81 11.08
C GLY A 65 -26.42 6.58 12.05
N THR A 66 -25.43 5.77 11.73
CA THR A 66 -24.27 5.51 12.62
C THR A 66 -23.14 6.53 12.50
N GLY A 67 -23.37 7.68 11.85
CA GLY A 67 -22.42 8.80 11.88
C GLY A 67 -21.22 8.66 10.95
N LEU A 68 -21.20 7.67 10.06
CA LEU A 68 -20.17 7.56 9.04
C LEU A 68 -20.45 8.56 7.93
N SER A 69 -19.52 9.46 7.71
CA SER A 69 -19.64 10.69 6.90
C SER A 69 -19.84 10.48 5.40
N HIS A 70 -20.07 9.26 4.92
CA HIS A 70 -20.02 8.91 3.50
C HIS A 70 -21.29 8.19 3.00
N GLY A 71 -22.47 8.61 3.47
CA GLY A 71 -23.76 8.16 2.91
C GLY A 71 -23.84 6.65 2.77
N GLY A 72 -24.79 6.02 3.43
CA GLY A 72 -24.95 4.56 3.57
C GLY A 72 -24.55 3.72 2.36
N GLY A 73 -24.05 2.53 2.62
CA GLY A 73 -23.58 1.60 1.60
C GLY A 73 -23.42 0.19 2.15
N THR A 74 -23.05 -0.72 1.28
CA THR A 74 -22.64 -2.06 1.66
C THR A 74 -21.13 -2.12 1.74
N TYR A 75 -20.62 -2.65 2.83
CA TYR A 75 -19.19 -2.82 3.07
C TYR A 75 -18.81 -4.28 2.92
N TYR A 76 -17.67 -4.50 2.30
CA TYR A 76 -17.06 -5.82 2.17
C TYR A 76 -15.64 -5.75 2.72
N THR A 77 -15.16 -6.83 3.28
CA THR A 77 -13.75 -6.99 3.62
C THR A 77 -13.05 -7.68 2.46
N LEU A 78 -12.06 -7.02 1.87
CA LEU A 78 -11.10 -7.66 0.98
C LEU A 78 -10.01 -8.27 1.85
N GLU A 79 -9.72 -9.54 1.66
CA GLU A 79 -8.75 -10.30 2.42
C GLU A 79 -7.59 -10.71 1.53
N PHE A 80 -6.36 -10.59 2.04
CA PHE A 80 -5.12 -10.90 1.33
C PHE A 80 -4.27 -11.80 2.21
N THR A 81 -4.29 -13.10 1.93
CA THR A 81 -3.52 -14.09 2.69
C THR A 81 -2.20 -14.38 2.04
N ASN A 82 -1.13 -14.32 2.83
CA ASN A 82 0.19 -14.73 2.37
C ASN A 82 0.28 -16.27 2.33
N VAL A 83 0.20 -16.84 1.13
CA VAL A 83 0.31 -18.29 0.90
C VAL A 83 1.75 -18.72 0.55
N SER A 84 2.71 -17.78 0.58
CA SER A 84 4.12 -18.11 0.42
C SER A 84 4.77 -18.57 1.74
N ASP A 85 5.96 -19.13 1.67
CA ASP A 85 6.77 -19.56 2.80
C ASP A 85 7.59 -18.44 3.47
N ARG A 86 7.44 -17.19 3.01
CA ARG A 86 8.25 -16.06 3.45
C ARG A 86 7.41 -14.89 3.94
N THR A 87 7.90 -14.23 4.96
CA THR A 87 7.31 -12.96 5.39
C THR A 87 7.50 -11.91 4.30
N CYS A 88 6.43 -11.20 3.96
CA CYS A 88 6.43 -10.13 2.97
C CYS A 88 5.67 -8.91 3.47
N ARG A 89 5.77 -7.80 2.75
CA ARG A 89 5.19 -6.52 3.11
C ARG A 89 4.14 -6.07 2.08
N LEU A 90 2.96 -5.69 2.58
CA LEU A 90 1.96 -4.92 1.83
C LEU A 90 1.93 -3.48 2.30
N TYR A 91 1.65 -2.55 1.36
CA TYR A 91 1.55 -1.13 1.68
C TYR A 91 0.72 -0.41 0.63
N GLY A 92 -0.22 0.44 1.04
CA GLY A 92 -0.97 1.30 0.14
C GLY A 92 -2.43 0.92 0.01
N TYR A 93 -3.02 1.27 -1.14
CA TYR A 93 -4.41 0.99 -1.49
C TYR A 93 -4.45 -0.06 -2.60
N PRO A 94 -5.31 -1.09 -2.51
CA PRO A 94 -5.56 -1.94 -3.66
C PRO A 94 -6.33 -1.14 -4.73
N GLU A 95 -6.07 -1.40 -5.99
CA GLU A 95 -6.92 -0.95 -7.08
C GLU A 95 -8.00 -2.00 -7.31
N VAL A 96 -9.26 -1.60 -7.28
CA VAL A 96 -10.40 -2.52 -7.41
C VAL A 96 -11.29 -2.06 -8.56
N SER A 97 -11.63 -2.98 -9.43
CA SER A 97 -12.58 -2.78 -10.54
C SER A 97 -13.56 -3.94 -10.59
N ALA A 98 -14.79 -3.65 -10.96
CA ALA A 98 -15.82 -4.65 -11.09
C ALA A 98 -16.00 -5.10 -12.54
N TYR A 99 -16.32 -6.38 -12.75
CA TYR A 99 -16.49 -6.98 -14.07
C TYR A 99 -17.73 -7.85 -14.12
N GLN A 100 -18.38 -7.87 -15.29
CA GLN A 100 -19.30 -8.94 -15.64
C GLN A 100 -18.50 -10.11 -16.16
N ALA A 101 -18.86 -11.33 -15.77
CA ALA A 101 -18.25 -12.52 -16.34
C ALA A 101 -18.44 -12.54 -17.85
N SER A 102 -17.38 -12.84 -18.58
CA SER A 102 -17.53 -13.15 -20.00
C SER A 102 -18.20 -14.52 -20.13
N PRO A 103 -19.19 -14.67 -21.01
CA PRO A 103 -19.70 -16.02 -21.31
C PRO A 103 -18.51 -16.86 -21.80
N VAL A 104 -18.18 -17.90 -21.04
CA VAL A 104 -17.02 -18.77 -21.29
C VAL A 104 -17.23 -19.49 -22.61
N THR A 105 -16.56 -19.05 -23.65
CA THR A 105 -16.33 -19.86 -24.85
C THR A 105 -14.95 -20.49 -24.74
N GLY A 106 -14.83 -21.53 -23.93
CA GLY A 106 -13.68 -22.45 -23.85
C GLY A 106 -12.29 -21.82 -23.81
N GLN A 107 -11.54 -22.07 -22.74
CA GLN A 107 -10.12 -21.78 -22.55
C GLN A 107 -9.80 -20.33 -22.17
N ASP A 108 -9.41 -20.19 -20.94
CA ASP A 108 -9.00 -19.02 -20.15
C ASP A 108 -10.15 -18.08 -19.72
N PRO A 109 -10.26 -17.80 -18.41
CA PRO A 109 -11.15 -16.78 -17.90
C PRO A 109 -10.64 -15.41 -18.40
N VAL A 110 -11.15 -14.98 -19.55
CA VAL A 110 -10.94 -13.60 -19.99
C VAL A 110 -11.81 -12.74 -19.08
N ALA A 111 -11.18 -11.82 -18.38
CA ALA A 111 -11.91 -10.80 -17.63
C ALA A 111 -13.05 -10.24 -18.48
N GLY A 112 -14.26 -10.30 -17.96
CA GLY A 112 -15.43 -9.78 -18.64
C GLY A 112 -15.39 -8.26 -18.84
N SER A 113 -16.47 -7.67 -19.27
CA SER A 113 -16.60 -6.24 -19.44
C SER A 113 -16.53 -5.53 -18.08
N ARG A 114 -15.66 -4.52 -17.96
CA ARG A 114 -15.58 -3.69 -16.76
C ARG A 114 -16.85 -2.86 -16.58
N ILE A 115 -17.36 -2.85 -15.36
CA ILE A 115 -18.55 -2.11 -14.96
C ILE A 115 -18.11 -0.81 -14.28
N GLY A 116 -18.50 0.34 -14.84
CA GLY A 116 -18.21 1.64 -14.26
C GLY A 116 -16.73 2.01 -14.17
N GLY A 117 -16.40 2.85 -13.20
CA GLY A 117 -15.03 3.27 -12.89
C GLY A 117 -14.35 2.33 -11.89
N ALA A 118 -13.03 2.47 -11.76
CA ALA A 118 -12.29 1.86 -10.67
C ALA A 118 -12.70 2.48 -9.33
N ALA A 119 -12.51 1.73 -8.24
CA ALA A 119 -12.75 2.23 -6.89
C ALA A 119 -11.91 3.48 -6.59
N VAL A 120 -12.53 4.49 -5.99
CA VAL A 120 -11.80 5.64 -5.46
C VAL A 120 -11.14 5.29 -4.14
N ARG A 121 -10.01 5.92 -3.86
CA ARG A 121 -9.32 5.73 -2.57
C ARG A 121 -10.06 6.47 -1.47
N ASP A 122 -10.48 5.74 -0.45
CA ASP A 122 -10.95 6.34 0.79
C ASP A 122 -9.74 6.63 1.69
N THR A 123 -9.38 7.90 1.78
CA THR A 123 -8.21 8.37 2.52
C THR A 123 -8.45 8.54 4.03
N SER A 124 -9.61 8.17 4.53
CA SER A 124 -9.91 8.16 5.97
C SER A 124 -8.94 7.29 6.77
N VAL A 125 -8.42 6.24 6.13
CA VAL A 125 -7.37 5.38 6.67
C VAL A 125 -6.06 5.63 5.94
N ARG A 126 -5.06 6.12 6.69
CA ARG A 126 -3.71 6.33 6.14
C ARG A 126 -2.99 5.00 5.95
N PRO A 127 -2.33 4.79 4.80
CA PRO A 127 -1.57 3.57 4.58
C PRO A 127 -0.43 3.42 5.60
N LYS A 128 -0.27 2.21 6.10
CA LYS A 128 0.86 1.79 6.93
C LYS A 128 1.42 0.49 6.39
N PRO A 129 2.73 0.24 6.50
CA PRO A 129 3.28 -1.06 6.14
C PRO A 129 2.64 -2.18 6.97
N VAL A 130 2.21 -3.24 6.31
CA VAL A 130 1.68 -4.45 6.93
C VAL A 130 2.61 -5.61 6.61
N MET A 131 3.22 -6.18 7.64
CA MET A 131 4.06 -7.37 7.51
C MET A 131 3.19 -8.60 7.61
N LEU A 132 3.26 -9.46 6.62
CA LEU A 132 2.52 -10.72 6.55
C LEU A 132 3.48 -11.90 6.67
N ALA A 133 3.44 -12.58 7.79
CA ALA A 133 4.05 -13.89 7.94
C ALA A 133 3.33 -14.92 7.03
N PRO A 134 3.93 -16.07 6.74
CA PRO A 134 3.23 -17.17 6.07
C PRO A 134 1.90 -17.50 6.76
N GLY A 135 0.82 -17.58 5.98
CA GLY A 135 -0.54 -17.82 6.46
C GLY A 135 -1.24 -16.61 7.10
N ALA A 136 -0.56 -15.47 7.28
CA ALA A 136 -1.18 -14.26 7.82
C ALA A 136 -2.01 -13.54 6.76
N THR A 137 -3.08 -12.85 7.20
CA THR A 137 -4.02 -12.13 6.34
C THR A 137 -4.02 -10.64 6.65
N ALA A 138 -3.91 -9.81 5.60
CA ALA A 138 -4.20 -8.39 5.63
C ALA A 138 -5.58 -8.12 5.04
N HIS A 139 -6.12 -6.93 5.32
CA HIS A 139 -7.49 -6.59 4.97
C HIS A 139 -7.56 -5.18 4.37
N ALA A 140 -8.52 -4.96 3.47
CA ALA A 140 -8.96 -3.63 3.08
C ALA A 140 -10.48 -3.56 3.08
N VAL A 141 -11.07 -2.41 3.40
CA VAL A 141 -12.52 -2.23 3.34
C VAL A 141 -12.88 -1.73 1.94
N LEU A 142 -13.77 -2.45 1.26
CA LEU A 142 -14.42 -2.04 0.03
C LEU A 142 -15.83 -1.57 0.37
N GLN A 143 -16.15 -0.33 0.05
CA GLN A 143 -17.50 0.21 0.18
C GLN A 143 -18.17 0.26 -1.20
N VAL A 144 -19.39 -0.21 -1.26
CA VAL A 144 -20.28 -0.10 -2.42
C VAL A 144 -21.32 0.95 -2.11
N VAL A 145 -21.25 2.09 -2.80
CA VAL A 145 -22.17 3.21 -2.61
C VAL A 145 -23.25 3.16 -3.69
N ILE A 146 -24.32 2.44 -3.42
CA ILE A 146 -25.53 2.51 -4.23
C ILE A 146 -26.69 2.72 -3.27
N THR A 147 -27.06 3.96 -3.09
CA THR A 147 -28.32 4.31 -2.41
C THR A 147 -29.33 4.80 -3.48
N ALA A 148 -30.59 4.63 -3.19
CA ALA A 148 -31.65 5.18 -4.07
C ALA A 148 -31.52 6.70 -4.25
N SER A 149 -30.91 7.39 -3.28
CA SER A 149 -30.66 8.83 -3.28
C SER A 149 -29.35 9.25 -3.97
N THR A 150 -28.42 8.32 -4.18
CA THR A 150 -27.11 8.60 -4.82
C THR A 150 -26.98 7.97 -6.22
N GLN A 151 -28.07 7.44 -6.74
CA GLN A 151 -28.06 6.88 -8.09
C GLN A 151 -27.91 8.02 -9.11
N PRO A 152 -26.76 8.10 -9.83
CA PRO A 152 -26.59 9.12 -10.85
C PRO A 152 -27.65 8.98 -11.95
N ALA A 153 -28.06 10.09 -12.52
CA ALA A 153 -28.93 10.08 -13.69
C ALA A 153 -28.31 9.19 -14.79
N GLY A 154 -29.09 8.29 -15.36
CA GLY A 154 -28.60 7.34 -16.38
C GLY A 154 -27.88 6.10 -15.83
N CYS A 155 -27.89 5.86 -14.52
CA CYS A 155 -27.38 4.63 -13.97
C CYS A 155 -28.31 3.45 -14.28
N THR A 156 -27.82 2.46 -15.01
CA THR A 156 -28.45 1.14 -15.12
C THR A 156 -27.81 0.22 -14.11
N ARG A 157 -28.59 -0.36 -13.21
CA ARG A 157 -28.10 -1.31 -12.21
C ARG A 157 -27.74 -2.63 -12.89
N VAL A 158 -26.50 -3.06 -12.70
CA VAL A 158 -25.99 -4.35 -13.17
C VAL A 158 -25.33 -5.07 -12.01
N THR A 159 -25.25 -6.40 -12.09
CA THR A 159 -24.51 -7.19 -11.09
C THR A 159 -23.10 -7.47 -11.63
N ALA A 160 -22.11 -7.22 -10.81
CA ALA A 160 -20.75 -7.68 -11.06
C ALA A 160 -20.64 -9.14 -10.63
N ASP A 161 -20.02 -9.95 -11.45
CA ASP A 161 -19.74 -11.36 -11.16
C ASP A 161 -18.34 -11.54 -10.56
N GLU A 162 -17.43 -10.58 -10.82
CA GLU A 162 -16.05 -10.62 -10.37
C GLU A 162 -15.54 -9.24 -9.99
N LEU A 163 -14.60 -9.21 -9.05
CA LEU A 163 -13.74 -8.06 -8.76
C LEU A 163 -12.31 -8.35 -9.24
N GLY A 164 -11.77 -7.49 -10.07
CA GLY A 164 -10.35 -7.46 -10.39
C GLY A 164 -9.62 -6.59 -9.36
N ILE A 165 -8.70 -7.18 -8.63
CA ILE A 165 -7.95 -6.53 -7.54
C ILE A 165 -6.49 -6.51 -7.90
N THR A 166 -5.91 -5.31 -8.04
CA THR A 166 -4.47 -5.14 -8.24
C THR A 166 -3.87 -4.56 -6.96
N LEU A 167 -2.96 -5.29 -6.34
CA LEU A 167 -2.26 -4.82 -5.16
C LEU A 167 -1.11 -3.87 -5.55
N PRO A 168 -0.74 -2.92 -4.68
CA PRO A 168 0.39 -2.04 -4.92
C PRO A 168 1.67 -2.82 -5.27
N ALA A 169 2.40 -2.33 -6.27
CA ALA A 169 3.60 -2.95 -6.83
C ALA A 169 3.35 -4.28 -7.60
N GLN A 170 2.10 -4.63 -7.89
CA GLN A 170 1.75 -5.78 -8.73
C GLN A 170 1.21 -5.32 -10.08
N GLY A 171 1.61 -5.98 -11.15
CA GLY A 171 1.25 -5.59 -12.51
C GLY A 171 -0.01 -6.27 -13.05
N ARG A 172 -0.59 -7.24 -12.34
CA ARG A 172 -1.76 -8.01 -12.80
C ARG A 172 -2.83 -8.09 -11.72
N PRO A 173 -4.11 -7.96 -12.08
CA PRO A 173 -5.21 -8.17 -11.16
C PRO A 173 -5.35 -9.65 -10.80
N ALA A 174 -5.71 -9.92 -9.54
CA ALA A 174 -6.35 -11.15 -9.13
C ALA A 174 -7.87 -10.97 -9.27
N PHE A 175 -8.54 -11.94 -9.86
CA PHE A 175 -10.00 -11.94 -9.99
C PHE A 175 -10.61 -12.76 -8.87
N VAL A 176 -11.56 -12.18 -8.16
CA VAL A 176 -12.31 -12.85 -7.10
C VAL A 176 -13.81 -12.85 -7.41
N PRO A 177 -14.52 -13.95 -7.22
CA PRO A 177 -15.96 -14.00 -7.40
C PRO A 177 -16.67 -12.95 -6.55
N ALA A 178 -17.68 -12.29 -7.12
CA ALA A 178 -18.47 -11.29 -6.42
C ALA A 178 -19.89 -11.24 -7.00
N HIS A 179 -20.86 -10.97 -6.13
CA HIS A 179 -22.23 -10.70 -6.55
C HIS A 179 -22.66 -9.34 -6.01
N ILE A 180 -22.20 -8.29 -6.70
CA ILE A 180 -22.34 -6.91 -6.23
C ILE A 180 -23.12 -6.11 -7.27
N ALA A 181 -24.22 -5.49 -6.85
CA ALA A 181 -24.98 -4.59 -7.71
C ALA A 181 -24.25 -3.24 -7.84
N LEU A 182 -24.06 -2.77 -9.06
CA LEU A 182 -23.33 -1.55 -9.39
C LEU A 182 -24.04 -0.75 -10.48
N CYS A 183 -23.59 0.49 -10.71
CA CYS A 183 -23.99 1.32 -11.82
C CYS A 183 -23.14 1.03 -13.07
N SER A 184 -23.78 0.76 -14.20
CA SER A 184 -23.08 0.52 -15.47
C SER A 184 -22.69 1.80 -16.23
N ALA A 185 -23.17 2.97 -15.83
CA ALA A 185 -22.86 4.20 -16.53
C ALA A 185 -21.35 4.43 -16.60
N LYS A 186 -20.83 4.72 -17.80
CA LYS A 186 -19.40 4.96 -18.04
C LYS A 186 -18.90 6.09 -17.14
N GLY A 187 -17.85 5.81 -16.38
CA GLY A 187 -17.27 6.77 -15.44
C GLY A 187 -18.01 6.89 -14.11
N SER A 188 -19.14 6.19 -13.91
CA SER A 188 -19.78 6.13 -12.59
C SER A 188 -18.84 5.41 -11.61
N VAL A 189 -18.62 6.00 -10.44
CA VAL A 189 -17.83 5.40 -9.37
C VAL A 189 -18.81 5.00 -8.27
N SER A 190 -19.04 3.70 -8.16
CA SER A 190 -19.88 3.12 -7.09
C SER A 190 -19.06 2.41 -6.04
N LEU A 191 -17.74 2.45 -6.16
CA LEU A 191 -16.80 1.75 -5.28
C LEU A 191 -15.84 2.73 -4.65
N SER A 192 -15.57 2.55 -3.36
CA SER A 192 -14.42 3.15 -2.69
C SER A 192 -13.66 2.09 -1.89
N VAL A 193 -12.35 2.27 -1.72
CA VAL A 193 -11.50 1.29 -1.05
C VAL A 193 -10.53 1.97 -0.10
N GLN A 194 -10.45 1.44 1.13
CA GLN A 194 -9.51 1.90 2.15
C GLN A 194 -8.10 1.31 1.94
N ALA A 195 -7.13 1.91 2.62
CA ALA A 195 -5.78 1.37 2.67
C ALA A 195 -5.76 -0.03 3.30
N ILE A 196 -4.79 -0.83 2.88
CA ILE A 196 -4.52 -2.15 3.46
C ILE A 196 -4.14 -2.01 4.93
N GLN A 197 -4.71 -2.86 5.78
CA GLN A 197 -4.55 -2.88 7.23
C GLN A 197 -4.25 -4.30 7.72
N ALA A 198 -3.59 -4.41 8.88
CA ALA A 198 -3.31 -5.70 9.50
C ALA A 198 -4.56 -6.37 10.11
N ARG A 199 -5.62 -5.62 10.35
CA ARG A 199 -6.86 -6.11 10.95
C ARG A 199 -8.06 -5.58 10.17
N PRO A 200 -9.15 -6.36 10.07
CA PRO A 200 -10.38 -5.89 9.45
C PRO A 200 -10.92 -4.69 10.23
N GLY A 201 -11.42 -3.70 9.52
CA GLY A 201 -11.96 -2.48 10.10
C GLY A 201 -13.21 -2.05 9.38
N ILE A 202 -14.27 -2.88 9.38
CA ILE A 202 -15.56 -2.48 8.83
C ILE A 202 -16.17 -1.44 9.78
N PRO A 203 -16.51 -0.24 9.29
CA PRO A 203 -17.14 0.79 10.10
C PRO A 203 -18.42 0.27 10.77
N GLY A 204 -18.65 0.64 12.04
CA GLY A 204 -19.84 0.25 12.79
C GLY A 204 -19.84 -1.19 13.33
N HIS A 205 -18.85 -2.01 13.01
CA HIS A 205 -18.70 -3.32 13.61
C HIS A 205 -17.63 -3.30 14.71
N PRO A 206 -17.92 -3.82 15.92
CA PRO A 206 -16.91 -3.93 16.96
C PRO A 206 -15.78 -4.84 16.42
N ARG A 207 -14.55 -4.42 16.65
CA ARG A 207 -13.39 -5.24 16.34
C ARG A 207 -13.49 -6.52 17.15
N VAL A 208 -13.58 -7.65 16.48
CA VAL A 208 -13.41 -8.94 17.15
C VAL A 208 -11.95 -8.99 17.63
N PRO A 209 -11.70 -9.27 18.93
CA PRO A 209 -10.37 -9.25 19.51
C PRO A 209 -9.43 -10.29 18.90
#